data_4cf6f610572f08f4674a7233f3546461
#
_entry.id   4cf6f610572f08f4674a7233f3546461
#
_cell.length_a   1.000
_cell.length_b   1.000
_cell.length_c   1.000
_cell.angle_alpha   90.00
_cell.angle_beta   90.00
_cell.angle_gamma   90.00
#
_symmetry.space_group_name_H-M   'P 1'
#
loop_
_entity.id
_entity.type
_entity.pdbx_description
1 polymer ?
#
loop_
_entity_poly.entity_id
_entity_poly.type
_entity_poly.pdbx_seq_one_letter_code
_entity_poly.pdbx_strand_id
1 'polypeptide(L)'
;MNTDQTLQDQTDATALDWGADSPRGGKAVMSRILKENATVPLFFGQTMIQSLRDVGYNHTTSALCEHVDNALQAGASEIRVYIRQSGKKGEYRIDAAVYDNGSGMSPAILKIATSFGGSTTFGNRKGIGRFGMGMKTAALSMSPVLELFSWQEQGAIYNMTLDVEAVGKDRRNLVELPEPNLLTDLPDEVGDLFKKPMVYPTDKDDQELLTPGDADLEERLGSHGTIVYMPECDRLTYAKASTLVDHAVKEMARVYRRAIGSGVKLFVNNRRVEAFDPTYSMHNARHARLEELTVRHSGLIVSKTVQIRIAENKVEPAPITLKLFRLPIEEWSTLSRKTLRNDIKVFDGNTVSILRNDREVFAGPMPWLTTRHSVSHWYRIQIDFPGVLDEAFGVAANKQGVRLKGYVEEAIKDALGGEITTINEEIKRFQAQQASAREPAKPSASEAKAGDTDRFQRNPLSSTPEEEAQLEENLRGLALTLKREGETDEDAFERVKNSRYIITFKHDEFWPFYDVRHRFGRVILTLNTAHPFFADLYEPVRRMDATPIAPDEELGNAPVEQKGKPILALDLLLLSLARAQSRLAGTSDEAQRLLDVLRREWSETYRIQLTA
;
A
#
# COMPACT_ATOMS: atom_id res chain seq x y z
N MET A 1 -30.99 -10.67 -67.40
CA MET A 1 -29.88 -9.73 -67.18
C MET A 1 -30.45 -8.56 -66.42
N ASN A 2 -30.40 -8.59 -65.08
CA ASN A 2 -30.53 -7.45 -64.16
C ASN A 2 -30.83 -7.86 -62.72
N THR A 3 -30.23 -8.93 -62.26
CA THR A 3 -30.36 -9.36 -60.83
C THR A 3 -29.04 -9.31 -60.06
N ASP A 4 -27.90 -9.12 -60.75
CA ASP A 4 -26.59 -9.10 -60.06
C ASP A 4 -26.09 -7.70 -59.67
N GLN A 5 -26.62 -6.62 -60.27
CA GLN A 5 -26.22 -5.26 -59.89
C GLN A 5 -26.88 -4.74 -58.60
N THR A 6 -28.05 -5.29 -58.23
CA THR A 6 -28.75 -4.89 -56.99
C THR A 6 -28.19 -5.51 -55.72
N LEU A 7 -27.42 -6.60 -55.82
CA LEU A 7 -26.77 -7.22 -54.66
C LEU A 7 -25.40 -6.59 -54.35
N GLN A 8 -24.70 -6.06 -55.37
CA GLN A 8 -23.44 -5.35 -55.15
C GLN A 8 -23.61 -3.96 -54.56
N ASP A 9 -24.69 -3.24 -54.91
CA ASP A 9 -24.99 -1.93 -54.33
C ASP A 9 -25.50 -2.01 -52.87
N GLN A 10 -26.04 -3.16 -52.44
CA GLN A 10 -26.44 -3.35 -51.02
C GLN A 10 -25.29 -3.70 -50.09
N THR A 11 -24.19 -4.24 -50.62
CA THR A 11 -23.00 -4.58 -49.81
C THR A 11 -22.08 -3.38 -49.57
N ASP A 12 -22.11 -2.35 -50.42
CA ASP A 12 -21.32 -1.13 -50.23
C ASP A 12 -21.96 -0.13 -49.25
N ALA A 13 -23.23 -0.29 -48.90
CA ALA A 13 -23.94 0.62 -48.00
C ALA A 13 -23.63 0.40 -46.50
N THR A 14 -22.93 -0.70 -46.12
CA THR A 14 -22.67 -1.04 -44.74
C THR A 14 -21.25 -0.73 -44.22
N ALA A 15 -20.36 -0.23 -45.09
CA ALA A 15 -19.03 0.18 -44.71
C ALA A 15 -19.04 1.60 -44.12
N LEU A 16 -19.16 1.72 -42.80
CA LEU A 16 -19.05 3.00 -42.10
C LEU A 16 -17.56 3.33 -41.93
N ASP A 17 -17.09 4.35 -42.65
CA ASP A 17 -15.73 4.89 -42.47
C ASP A 17 -15.69 5.73 -41.19
N TRP A 18 -15.10 5.15 -40.13
CA TRP A 18 -14.82 5.78 -38.85
C TRP A 18 -13.48 6.50 -38.89
N GLY A 19 -13.20 7.31 -39.91
CA GLY A 19 -11.93 8.07 -40.00
C GLY A 19 -11.50 8.63 -38.63
N ALA A 20 -10.35 8.22 -38.18
CA ALA A 20 -9.89 8.26 -36.78
C ALA A 20 -9.75 9.68 -36.18
N ASP A 21 -9.76 10.76 -36.94
CA ASP A 21 -9.33 12.07 -36.45
C ASP A 21 -10.33 13.23 -36.58
N SER A 22 -11.60 12.97 -36.83
CA SER A 22 -12.56 14.08 -36.97
C SER A 22 -13.78 13.96 -36.05
N PRO A 23 -13.97 14.91 -35.10
CA PRO A 23 -15.23 15.02 -34.33
C PRO A 23 -16.48 15.18 -35.21
N ARG A 24 -16.29 15.48 -36.52
CA ARG A 24 -17.37 15.62 -37.52
C ARG A 24 -17.79 14.27 -38.11
N GLY A 25 -16.90 13.27 -38.15
CA GLY A 25 -17.19 11.95 -38.72
C GLY A 25 -18.29 11.21 -37.94
N GLY A 26 -18.19 11.16 -36.61
CA GLY A 26 -19.18 10.47 -35.76
C GLY A 26 -20.60 11.04 -35.89
N LYS A 27 -20.75 12.37 -36.05
CA LYS A 27 -22.05 13.02 -36.24
C LYS A 27 -22.64 12.72 -37.61
N ALA A 28 -21.81 12.64 -38.66
CA ALA A 28 -22.26 12.33 -40.01
C ALA A 28 -22.75 10.88 -40.14
N VAL A 29 -22.02 9.95 -39.51
CA VAL A 29 -22.40 8.53 -39.46
C VAL A 29 -23.70 8.33 -38.67
N MET A 30 -23.85 8.95 -37.51
CA MET A 30 -25.08 8.88 -36.72
C MET A 30 -26.29 9.45 -37.49
N SER A 31 -26.10 10.57 -38.19
CA SER A 31 -27.14 11.18 -39.02
C SER A 31 -27.54 10.29 -40.18
N ARG A 32 -26.61 9.51 -40.76
CA ARG A 32 -26.88 8.55 -41.82
C ARG A 32 -27.68 7.35 -41.30
N ILE A 33 -27.24 6.73 -40.19
CA ILE A 33 -27.97 5.63 -39.56
C ILE A 33 -29.40 6.04 -39.23
N LEU A 34 -29.61 7.23 -38.66
CA LEU A 34 -30.94 7.73 -38.31
C LEU A 34 -31.82 8.01 -39.53
N LYS A 35 -31.25 8.39 -40.68
CA LYS A 35 -31.98 8.64 -41.92
C LYS A 35 -32.36 7.38 -42.66
N GLU A 36 -31.54 6.34 -42.62
CA GLU A 36 -31.70 5.15 -43.46
C GLU A 36 -32.45 4.01 -42.75
N ASN A 37 -32.98 4.21 -41.51
CA ASN A 37 -33.58 3.15 -40.68
C ASN A 37 -32.75 1.85 -40.65
N ALA A 38 -31.42 1.99 -40.71
CA ALA A 38 -30.51 0.88 -40.77
C ALA A 38 -30.48 0.10 -39.45
N THR A 39 -30.24 -1.19 -39.51
CA THR A 39 -30.04 -2.04 -38.32
C THR A 39 -28.78 -1.57 -37.58
N VAL A 40 -28.93 -1.13 -36.33
CA VAL A 40 -27.81 -0.68 -35.52
C VAL A 40 -27.25 -1.89 -34.76
N PRO A 41 -25.95 -2.23 -34.89
CA PRO A 41 -25.36 -3.30 -34.15
C PRO A 41 -25.34 -2.95 -32.65
N LEU A 42 -25.52 -3.97 -31.78
CA LEU A 42 -25.47 -3.76 -30.34
C LEU A 42 -24.07 -3.29 -29.88
N PHE A 43 -23.02 -3.71 -30.60
CA PHE A 43 -21.64 -3.34 -30.33
C PHE A 43 -20.94 -2.87 -31.61
N PHE A 44 -20.24 -1.76 -31.52
CA PHE A 44 -19.30 -1.29 -32.52
C PHE A 44 -17.92 -1.77 -32.13
N GLY A 45 -17.36 -2.74 -32.81
CA GLY A 45 -16.14 -3.47 -32.42
C GLY A 45 -14.96 -2.56 -32.06
N GLN A 46 -14.62 -1.61 -32.96
CA GLN A 46 -13.53 -0.66 -32.74
C GLN A 46 -13.74 0.23 -31.49
N THR A 47 -14.91 0.87 -31.41
CA THR A 47 -15.22 1.76 -30.26
C THR A 47 -15.28 1.00 -28.97
N MET A 48 -15.80 -0.24 -28.97
CA MET A 48 -15.86 -1.08 -27.80
C MET A 48 -14.45 -1.46 -27.32
N ILE A 49 -13.57 -1.91 -28.22
CA ILE A 49 -12.20 -2.28 -27.86
C ILE A 49 -11.43 -1.07 -27.36
N GLN A 50 -11.57 0.08 -28.01
CA GLN A 50 -10.94 1.32 -27.54
C GLN A 50 -11.45 1.72 -26.16
N SER A 51 -12.76 1.66 -25.92
CA SER A 51 -13.35 1.93 -24.61
C SER A 51 -12.86 0.95 -23.54
N LEU A 52 -12.68 -0.33 -23.88
CA LEU A 52 -12.11 -1.33 -22.97
C LEU A 52 -10.65 -1.05 -22.65
N ARG A 53 -9.86 -0.51 -23.59
CA ARG A 53 -8.51 -0.02 -23.33
C ARG A 53 -8.50 1.18 -22.37
N ASP A 54 -9.44 2.11 -22.53
CA ASP A 54 -9.50 3.36 -21.76
C ASP A 54 -10.02 3.14 -20.32
N VAL A 55 -10.97 2.22 -20.15
CA VAL A 55 -11.58 1.89 -18.84
C VAL A 55 -10.85 0.74 -18.11
N GLY A 56 -9.81 0.16 -18.71
CA GLY A 56 -9.11 -1.02 -18.24
C GLY A 56 -8.51 -0.90 -16.85
N TYR A 57 -7.24 -1.23 -16.72
CA TYR A 57 -6.54 -1.25 -15.45
C TYR A 57 -5.84 0.10 -15.19
N ASN A 58 -6.04 0.68 -13.99
CA ASN A 58 -5.43 1.95 -13.59
C ASN A 58 -3.91 1.85 -13.36
N HIS A 59 -3.40 0.64 -13.10
CA HIS A 59 -1.99 0.38 -12.84
C HIS A 59 -1.53 -0.85 -13.61
N THR A 60 -0.38 -0.73 -14.25
CA THR A 60 0.26 -1.81 -15.01
C THR A 60 0.48 -3.07 -14.15
N THR A 61 0.90 -2.92 -12.90
CA THR A 61 1.08 -4.05 -11.99
C THR A 61 -0.20 -4.84 -11.76
N SER A 62 -1.32 -4.15 -11.65
CA SER A 62 -2.62 -4.81 -11.47
C SER A 62 -3.09 -5.53 -12.75
N ALA A 63 -2.77 -4.99 -13.93
CA ALA A 63 -2.99 -5.69 -15.20
C ALA A 63 -2.15 -6.96 -15.30
N LEU A 64 -0.87 -6.90 -14.94
CA LEU A 64 0.00 -8.08 -14.86
C LEU A 64 -0.52 -9.12 -13.86
N CYS A 65 -1.07 -8.69 -12.72
CA CYS A 65 -1.70 -9.58 -11.75
C CYS A 65 -2.88 -10.39 -12.33
N GLU A 66 -3.64 -9.85 -13.29
CA GLU A 66 -4.72 -10.62 -13.92
C GLU A 66 -4.19 -11.82 -14.71
N HIS A 67 -3.02 -11.69 -15.34
CA HIS A 67 -2.38 -12.82 -16.03
C HIS A 67 -1.84 -13.86 -15.04
N VAL A 68 -1.29 -13.41 -13.89
CA VAL A 68 -0.88 -14.31 -12.79
C VAL A 68 -2.10 -15.02 -12.19
N ASP A 69 -3.22 -14.33 -12.01
CA ASP A 69 -4.49 -14.94 -11.57
C ASP A 69 -4.93 -16.06 -12.52
N ASN A 70 -4.84 -15.85 -13.84
CA ASN A 70 -5.19 -16.86 -14.85
C ASN A 70 -4.22 -18.05 -14.82
N ALA A 71 -2.94 -17.81 -14.66
CA ALA A 71 -1.92 -18.85 -14.49
C ALA A 71 -2.20 -19.74 -13.27
N LEU A 72 -2.53 -19.13 -12.12
CA LEU A 72 -2.92 -19.88 -10.91
C LEU A 72 -4.19 -20.71 -11.13
N GLN A 73 -5.17 -20.18 -11.88
CA GLN A 73 -6.38 -20.93 -12.24
C GLN A 73 -6.10 -22.12 -13.17
N ALA A 74 -5.08 -21.98 -14.04
CA ALA A 74 -4.60 -23.07 -14.90
C ALA A 74 -3.76 -24.11 -14.13
N GLY A 75 -3.61 -23.96 -12.82
CA GLY A 75 -2.87 -24.89 -11.96
C GLY A 75 -1.35 -24.76 -12.08
N ALA A 76 -0.86 -23.59 -12.50
CA ALA A 76 0.58 -23.36 -12.63
C ALA A 76 1.30 -23.46 -11.28
N SER A 77 2.42 -24.16 -11.27
CA SER A 77 3.37 -24.22 -10.14
C SER A 77 4.54 -23.24 -10.29
N GLU A 78 4.77 -22.77 -11.53
CA GLU A 78 5.77 -21.76 -11.84
C GLU A 78 5.19 -20.72 -12.79
N ILE A 79 5.38 -19.44 -12.44
CA ILE A 79 4.90 -18.28 -13.19
C ILE A 79 6.04 -17.28 -13.31
N ARG A 80 6.27 -16.76 -14.54
CA ARG A 80 7.32 -15.79 -14.82
C ARG A 80 6.76 -14.58 -15.53
N VAL A 81 6.96 -13.41 -14.95
CA VAL A 81 6.62 -12.11 -15.53
C VAL A 81 7.89 -11.49 -16.08
N TYR A 82 7.89 -11.13 -17.37
CA TYR A 82 9.00 -10.48 -18.04
C TYR A 82 8.60 -9.05 -18.45
N ILE A 83 9.48 -8.09 -18.18
CA ILE A 83 9.33 -6.69 -18.54
C ILE A 83 10.64 -6.25 -19.15
N ARG A 84 10.67 -6.16 -20.48
CA ARG A 84 11.88 -5.84 -21.25
C ARG A 84 11.83 -4.41 -21.75
N GLN A 85 12.87 -3.64 -21.46
CA GLN A 85 13.09 -2.32 -22.03
C GLN A 85 14.16 -2.39 -23.11
N SER A 86 13.86 -1.86 -24.28
CA SER A 86 14.78 -1.71 -25.41
C SER A 86 14.80 -0.26 -25.92
N GLY A 87 15.72 0.06 -26.85
CA GLY A 87 15.85 1.40 -27.42
C GLY A 87 16.83 2.31 -26.69
N LYS A 88 16.93 3.57 -27.17
CA LYS A 88 17.82 4.61 -26.62
C LYS A 88 17.06 5.52 -25.65
N LYS A 89 17.81 6.27 -24.82
CA LYS A 89 17.22 7.25 -23.89
C LYS A 89 16.32 8.25 -24.63
N GLY A 90 15.03 8.26 -24.30
CA GLY A 90 14.00 9.10 -24.94
C GLY A 90 13.11 8.37 -25.94
N GLU A 91 13.50 7.14 -26.37
CA GLU A 91 12.75 6.29 -27.32
C GLU A 91 12.66 4.87 -26.77
N TYR A 92 12.34 4.73 -25.48
CA TYR A 92 12.23 3.42 -24.86
C TYR A 92 10.96 2.69 -25.35
N ARG A 93 11.15 1.43 -25.73
CA ARG A 93 10.07 0.45 -25.93
C ARG A 93 10.08 -0.50 -24.77
N ILE A 94 8.92 -0.84 -24.27
CA ILE A 94 8.76 -1.83 -23.21
C ILE A 94 7.82 -2.92 -23.72
N ASP A 95 8.29 -4.15 -23.69
CA ASP A 95 7.50 -5.35 -23.92
C ASP A 95 7.25 -6.05 -22.60
N ALA A 96 6.07 -6.64 -22.43
CA ALA A 96 5.74 -7.44 -21.26
C ALA A 96 5.28 -8.84 -21.67
N ALA A 97 5.64 -9.84 -20.88
CA ALA A 97 5.15 -11.19 -21.07
C ALA A 97 4.88 -11.86 -19.72
N VAL A 98 3.91 -12.77 -19.70
CA VAL A 98 3.66 -13.64 -18.56
C VAL A 98 3.64 -15.08 -19.06
N TYR A 99 4.56 -15.88 -18.57
CA TYR A 99 4.65 -17.32 -18.79
C TYR A 99 4.12 -18.08 -17.59
N ASP A 100 3.42 -19.15 -17.83
CA ASP A 100 3.03 -20.14 -16.84
C ASP A 100 3.19 -21.56 -17.36
N ASN A 101 3.50 -22.49 -16.45
CA ASN A 101 3.53 -23.93 -16.71
C ASN A 101 2.21 -24.61 -16.36
N GLY A 102 1.09 -23.91 -16.46
CA GLY A 102 -0.25 -24.45 -16.24
C GLY A 102 -0.68 -25.43 -17.33
N SER A 103 -1.92 -25.89 -17.29
CA SER A 103 -2.46 -26.94 -18.18
C SER A 103 -2.42 -26.61 -19.67
N GLY A 104 -2.10 -25.38 -20.07
CA GLY A 104 -2.22 -24.92 -21.44
C GLY A 104 -3.66 -24.93 -21.98
N MET A 105 -3.81 -24.55 -23.24
CA MET A 105 -5.10 -24.49 -23.94
C MET A 105 -5.05 -25.26 -25.26
N SER A 106 -6.10 -26.04 -25.54
CA SER A 106 -6.32 -26.57 -26.87
C SER A 106 -6.65 -25.45 -27.87
N PRO A 107 -6.50 -25.64 -29.20
CA PRO A 107 -6.83 -24.59 -30.19
C PRO A 107 -8.22 -24.03 -30.03
N ALA A 108 -9.22 -24.87 -29.78
CA ALA A 108 -10.60 -24.43 -29.57
C ALA A 108 -10.77 -23.58 -28.31
N ILE A 109 -10.12 -23.95 -27.21
CA ILE A 109 -10.15 -23.17 -25.95
C ILE A 109 -9.39 -21.87 -26.14
N LEU A 110 -8.25 -21.87 -26.83
CA LEU A 110 -7.46 -20.67 -27.11
C LEU A 110 -8.25 -19.65 -27.92
N LYS A 111 -8.99 -20.09 -28.94
CA LYS A 111 -9.89 -19.25 -29.74
C LYS A 111 -10.99 -18.63 -28.88
N ILE A 112 -11.64 -19.43 -28.02
CA ILE A 112 -12.67 -18.92 -27.08
C ILE A 112 -12.04 -17.96 -26.07
N ALA A 113 -10.88 -18.26 -25.53
CA ALA A 113 -10.18 -17.43 -24.57
C ALA A 113 -9.78 -16.08 -25.15
N THR A 114 -9.52 -15.97 -26.46
CA THR A 114 -9.21 -14.72 -27.17
C THR A 114 -10.46 -13.90 -27.44
N SER A 115 -11.66 -14.51 -27.53
CA SER A 115 -12.91 -13.77 -27.77
C SER A 115 -13.38 -12.99 -26.53
N PHE A 116 -13.97 -11.81 -26.72
CA PHE A 116 -14.55 -11.04 -25.62
C PHE A 116 -15.83 -11.71 -25.10
N GLY A 117 -15.90 -11.91 -23.77
CA GLY A 117 -17.00 -12.66 -23.14
C GLY A 117 -16.87 -14.17 -23.24
N GLY A 118 -15.94 -14.68 -24.07
CA GLY A 118 -15.61 -16.10 -24.14
C GLY A 118 -14.92 -16.57 -22.85
N SER A 119 -15.53 -17.54 -22.18
CA SER A 119 -14.97 -18.14 -20.98
C SER A 119 -15.53 -19.53 -20.76
N THR A 120 -14.67 -20.49 -20.55
CA THR A 120 -15.04 -21.85 -20.13
C THR A 120 -15.45 -21.89 -18.64
N THR A 121 -15.16 -20.83 -17.89
CA THR A 121 -15.42 -20.72 -16.45
C THR A 121 -16.45 -19.66 -16.11
N PHE A 122 -17.23 -19.17 -17.07
CA PHE A 122 -18.23 -18.13 -16.84
C PHE A 122 -19.21 -18.52 -15.72
N GLY A 123 -19.34 -17.64 -14.72
CA GLY A 123 -20.21 -17.88 -13.57
C GLY A 123 -19.64 -18.78 -12.49
N ASN A 124 -18.44 -19.34 -12.65
CA ASN A 124 -17.76 -20.09 -11.61
C ASN A 124 -17.24 -19.19 -10.50
N ARG A 125 -17.99 -19.08 -9.40
CA ARG A 125 -17.64 -18.26 -8.22
C ARG A 125 -16.54 -18.87 -7.34
N LYS A 126 -16.15 -20.13 -7.59
CA LYS A 126 -15.07 -20.80 -6.85
C LYS A 126 -13.67 -20.40 -7.36
N GLY A 127 -13.56 -19.99 -8.63
CA GLY A 127 -12.32 -19.53 -9.24
C GLY A 127 -11.98 -18.06 -8.91
N ILE A 128 -10.79 -17.63 -9.30
CA ILE A 128 -10.31 -16.25 -9.17
C ILE A 128 -10.95 -15.37 -10.27
N GLY A 129 -11.12 -15.87 -11.51
CA GLY A 129 -11.73 -15.19 -12.65
C GLY A 129 -13.21 -15.50 -12.80
N ARG A 130 -14.01 -14.50 -13.21
CA ARG A 130 -15.48 -14.63 -13.28
C ARG A 130 -16.07 -14.31 -14.66
N PHE A 131 -15.52 -13.35 -15.39
CA PHE A 131 -16.21 -12.69 -16.50
C PHE A 131 -15.68 -13.04 -17.89
N GLY A 132 -14.57 -13.77 -18.03
CA GLY A 132 -13.94 -14.08 -19.31
C GLY A 132 -13.42 -12.87 -20.09
N MET A 133 -13.25 -11.73 -19.42
CA MET A 133 -12.79 -10.48 -20.04
C MET A 133 -11.42 -10.03 -19.49
N GLY A 134 -11.03 -10.48 -18.30
CA GLY A 134 -9.90 -9.94 -17.55
C GLY A 134 -8.59 -9.98 -18.33
N MET A 135 -8.21 -11.11 -18.91
CA MET A 135 -6.97 -11.27 -19.66
C MET A 135 -6.83 -10.25 -20.79
N LYS A 136 -7.86 -10.16 -21.65
CA LYS A 136 -7.84 -9.25 -22.81
C LYS A 136 -7.85 -7.79 -22.40
N THR A 137 -8.71 -7.43 -21.45
CA THR A 137 -8.79 -6.06 -20.92
C THR A 137 -7.47 -5.66 -20.25
N ALA A 138 -6.84 -6.56 -19.49
CA ALA A 138 -5.56 -6.32 -18.87
C ALA A 138 -4.44 -6.11 -19.91
N ALA A 139 -4.31 -7.01 -20.87
CA ALA A 139 -3.30 -6.91 -21.91
C ALA A 139 -3.49 -5.65 -22.76
N LEU A 140 -4.70 -5.41 -23.25
CA LEU A 140 -5.02 -4.25 -24.10
C LEU A 140 -4.97 -2.92 -23.35
N SER A 141 -5.07 -2.89 -22.05
CA SER A 141 -4.80 -1.69 -21.25
C SER A 141 -3.32 -1.28 -21.24
N MET A 142 -2.42 -2.18 -21.59
CA MET A 142 -0.97 -1.94 -21.64
C MET A 142 -0.40 -1.83 -23.04
N SER A 143 -0.87 -2.71 -23.98
CA SER A 143 -0.37 -2.82 -25.34
C SER A 143 -1.52 -2.78 -26.35
N PRO A 144 -1.34 -2.26 -27.58
CA PRO A 144 -2.33 -2.38 -28.64
C PRO A 144 -2.43 -3.81 -29.20
N VAL A 145 -1.46 -4.65 -28.92
CA VAL A 145 -1.39 -6.03 -29.42
C VAL A 145 -1.29 -7.02 -28.25
N LEU A 146 -2.06 -8.07 -28.34
CA LEU A 146 -1.99 -9.25 -27.44
C LEU A 146 -1.67 -10.46 -28.28
N GLU A 147 -0.59 -11.15 -27.97
CA GLU A 147 -0.25 -12.44 -28.53
C GLU A 147 -0.30 -13.52 -27.47
N LEU A 148 -0.99 -14.60 -27.78
CA LEU A 148 -1.13 -15.76 -26.92
C LEU A 148 -0.45 -16.96 -27.57
N PHE A 149 0.42 -17.62 -26.80
CA PHE A 149 1.03 -18.88 -27.18
C PHE A 149 0.65 -19.91 -26.13
N SER A 150 0.10 -21.05 -26.54
CA SER A 150 -0.31 -22.07 -25.60
C SER A 150 -0.12 -23.47 -26.16
N TRP A 151 0.28 -24.39 -25.30
CA TRP A 151 0.52 -25.78 -25.65
C TRP A 151 0.15 -26.73 -24.51
N GLN A 152 -0.32 -27.91 -24.87
CA GLN A 152 -0.68 -28.97 -23.93
C GLN A 152 0.27 -30.17 -24.07
N GLU A 153 1.05 -30.20 -25.16
CA GLU A 153 2.05 -31.20 -25.48
C GLU A 153 3.28 -30.49 -26.05
N GLN A 154 4.46 -31.07 -25.80
CA GLN A 154 5.70 -30.51 -26.28
C GLN A 154 5.75 -30.52 -27.82
N GLY A 155 6.18 -29.44 -28.46
CA GLY A 155 6.32 -29.30 -29.91
C GLY A 155 5.06 -28.91 -30.67
N ALA A 156 3.92 -28.66 -30.02
CA ALA A 156 2.68 -28.18 -30.64
C ALA A 156 2.22 -26.87 -29.99
N ILE A 157 2.83 -25.74 -30.37
CA ILE A 157 2.52 -24.44 -29.84
C ILE A 157 1.45 -23.77 -30.73
N TYR A 158 0.31 -23.43 -30.16
CA TYR A 158 -0.74 -22.70 -30.87
C TYR A 158 -0.66 -21.20 -30.52
N ASN A 159 -0.73 -20.35 -31.54
CA ASN A 159 -0.68 -18.91 -31.42
C ASN A 159 -2.00 -18.26 -31.84
N MET A 160 -2.40 -17.23 -31.10
CA MET A 160 -3.50 -16.30 -31.45
C MET A 160 -3.05 -14.87 -31.20
N THR A 161 -3.35 -14.00 -32.16
CA THR A 161 -3.05 -12.55 -32.04
C THR A 161 -4.33 -11.74 -32.05
N LEU A 162 -4.45 -10.79 -31.12
CA LEU A 162 -5.49 -9.78 -31.09
C LEU A 162 -4.83 -8.40 -31.24
N ASP A 163 -5.01 -7.77 -32.40
CA ASP A 163 -4.47 -6.45 -32.74
C ASP A 163 -5.60 -5.45 -32.86
N VAL A 164 -5.57 -4.40 -32.04
CA VAL A 164 -6.60 -3.34 -31.99
C VAL A 164 -6.66 -2.57 -33.28
N GLU A 165 -5.53 -2.31 -33.97
CA GLU A 165 -5.50 -1.61 -35.23
C GLU A 165 -6.07 -2.46 -36.39
N ALA A 166 -5.74 -3.76 -36.37
CA ALA A 166 -6.29 -4.69 -37.38
C ALA A 166 -7.82 -4.78 -37.28
N VAL A 167 -8.35 -4.84 -36.04
CA VAL A 167 -9.79 -4.77 -35.76
C VAL A 167 -10.40 -3.47 -36.28
N GLY A 168 -9.70 -2.34 -36.10
CA GLY A 168 -10.17 -1.03 -36.59
C GLY A 168 -10.25 -0.89 -38.12
N LYS A 169 -9.51 -1.70 -38.85
CA LYS A 169 -9.50 -1.70 -40.32
C LYS A 169 -10.66 -2.49 -40.94
N ASP A 170 -11.35 -3.35 -40.17
CA ASP A 170 -12.49 -4.11 -40.67
C ASP A 170 -13.74 -3.23 -40.74
N ARG A 171 -14.05 -2.79 -41.97
CA ARG A 171 -15.19 -1.91 -42.27
C ARG A 171 -16.56 -2.54 -41.99
N ARG A 172 -16.64 -3.86 -41.82
CA ARG A 172 -17.90 -4.60 -41.58
C ARG A 172 -18.33 -4.62 -40.14
N ASN A 173 -17.48 -4.16 -39.21
CA ASN A 173 -17.68 -4.28 -37.75
C ASN A 173 -17.92 -5.71 -37.20
N LEU A 174 -17.73 -6.70 -38.05
CA LEU A 174 -17.82 -8.13 -37.72
C LEU A 174 -16.40 -8.67 -37.60
N VAL A 175 -15.83 -8.57 -36.41
CA VAL A 175 -14.48 -9.07 -36.15
C VAL A 175 -14.59 -10.56 -35.88
N GLU A 176 -14.26 -11.36 -36.86
CA GLU A 176 -14.08 -12.81 -36.69
C GLU A 176 -12.64 -13.08 -36.29
N LEU A 177 -12.47 -13.88 -35.23
CA LEU A 177 -11.14 -14.33 -34.84
C LEU A 177 -10.63 -15.38 -35.83
N PRO A 178 -9.36 -15.30 -36.28
CA PRO A 178 -8.77 -16.31 -37.16
C PRO A 178 -8.67 -17.65 -36.41
N GLU A 179 -8.36 -18.70 -37.17
CA GLU A 179 -8.01 -19.98 -36.55
C GLU A 179 -6.62 -19.89 -35.87
N PRO A 180 -6.40 -20.57 -34.75
CA PRO A 180 -5.10 -20.62 -34.10
C PRO A 180 -4.02 -21.18 -35.03
N ASN A 181 -2.90 -20.48 -35.11
CA ASN A 181 -1.76 -20.92 -35.90
C ASN A 181 -0.96 -21.96 -35.12
N LEU A 182 -0.60 -23.06 -35.76
CA LEU A 182 0.32 -24.04 -35.22
C LEU A 182 1.76 -23.63 -35.54
N LEU A 183 2.58 -23.52 -34.51
CA LEU A 183 4.00 -23.18 -34.61
C LEU A 183 4.84 -24.38 -34.17
N THR A 184 6.00 -24.55 -34.77
CA THR A 184 7.02 -25.53 -34.33
C THR A 184 7.87 -24.97 -33.18
N ASP A 185 8.13 -23.65 -33.23
CA ASP A 185 8.94 -22.93 -32.24
C ASP A 185 8.33 -21.59 -31.89
N LEU A 186 8.72 -21.01 -30.75
CA LEU A 186 8.38 -19.66 -30.40
C LEU A 186 9.11 -18.65 -31.32
N PRO A 187 8.47 -17.53 -31.70
CA PRO A 187 9.16 -16.43 -32.37
C PRO A 187 10.38 -15.97 -31.58
N ASP A 188 11.47 -15.59 -32.28
CA ASP A 188 12.73 -15.20 -31.68
C ASP A 188 12.56 -14.09 -30.60
N GLU A 189 11.66 -13.14 -30.84
CA GLU A 189 11.37 -12.04 -29.91
C GLU A 189 10.82 -12.55 -28.57
N VAL A 190 9.98 -13.57 -28.58
CA VAL A 190 9.42 -14.21 -27.40
C VAL A 190 10.43 -15.16 -26.79
N GLY A 191 11.09 -15.98 -27.61
CA GLY A 191 12.14 -16.92 -27.16
C GLY A 191 13.30 -16.22 -26.46
N ASP A 192 13.71 -15.06 -26.94
CA ASP A 192 14.78 -14.23 -26.36
C ASP A 192 14.47 -13.73 -24.94
N LEU A 193 13.19 -13.62 -24.54
CA LEU A 193 12.81 -13.29 -23.17
C LEU A 193 13.29 -14.35 -22.16
N PHE A 194 13.37 -15.60 -22.60
CA PHE A 194 13.80 -16.74 -21.79
C PHE A 194 15.30 -16.99 -21.85
N LYS A 195 15.96 -16.62 -22.95
CA LYS A 195 17.40 -16.88 -23.18
C LYS A 195 18.30 -15.86 -22.49
N LYS A 196 17.90 -14.58 -22.41
CA LYS A 196 18.72 -13.52 -21.85
C LYS A 196 18.30 -13.21 -20.41
N PRO A 197 19.24 -13.25 -19.45
CA PRO A 197 18.95 -12.77 -18.11
C PRO A 197 18.70 -11.26 -18.16
N MET A 198 17.47 -10.84 -17.85
CA MET A 198 17.13 -9.45 -17.68
C MET A 198 17.37 -9.07 -16.23
N VAL A 199 18.59 -8.65 -15.94
CA VAL A 199 18.98 -8.19 -14.61
C VAL A 199 18.90 -6.67 -14.59
N TYR A 200 17.97 -6.14 -13.82
CA TYR A 200 18.05 -4.77 -13.33
C TYR A 200 18.55 -4.86 -11.89
N PRO A 201 19.86 -4.64 -11.64
CA PRO A 201 20.40 -4.73 -10.30
C PRO A 201 19.86 -3.56 -9.48
N THR A 202 18.98 -3.84 -8.55
CA THR A 202 18.53 -2.89 -7.54
C THR A 202 19.23 -3.10 -6.20
N ASP A 203 19.68 -4.34 -5.92
CA ASP A 203 20.44 -4.67 -4.71
C ASP A 203 21.54 -5.70 -4.98
N LYS A 204 22.70 -5.53 -4.30
CA LYS A 204 23.85 -6.42 -4.45
C LYS A 204 23.57 -7.84 -3.95
N ASP A 205 22.65 -7.99 -3.02
CA ASP A 205 22.31 -9.27 -2.39
C ASP A 205 21.33 -10.11 -3.25
N ASP A 206 20.66 -9.50 -4.22
CA ASP A 206 19.77 -10.19 -5.17
C ASP A 206 20.54 -10.88 -6.32
N GLN A 207 21.85 -10.65 -6.47
CA GLN A 207 22.62 -11.19 -7.59
C GLN A 207 22.78 -12.72 -7.56
N GLU A 208 22.80 -13.35 -6.38
CA GLU A 208 22.85 -14.82 -6.26
C GLU A 208 21.54 -15.51 -6.65
N LEU A 209 20.40 -14.81 -6.54
CA LEU A 209 19.09 -15.34 -6.92
C LEU A 209 18.81 -15.22 -8.44
N LEU A 210 19.69 -14.53 -9.17
CA LEU A 210 19.50 -14.13 -10.56
C LEU A 210 20.28 -14.98 -11.57
N THR A 211 21.05 -15.96 -11.13
CA THR A 211 21.75 -16.84 -12.07
C THR A 211 20.75 -17.71 -12.83
N PRO A 212 20.48 -17.44 -14.12
CA PRO A 212 19.78 -18.41 -14.95
C PRO A 212 20.71 -19.63 -15.04
N GLY A 213 20.23 -20.78 -14.65
CA GLY A 213 20.91 -22.01 -15.03
C GLY A 213 21.06 -22.05 -16.55
N ASP A 214 22.12 -22.68 -17.06
CA ASP A 214 22.36 -22.90 -18.49
C ASP A 214 21.35 -23.86 -19.14
N ALA A 215 20.15 -24.00 -18.57
CA ALA A 215 19.11 -24.88 -19.10
C ALA A 215 18.60 -24.35 -20.45
N ASP A 216 18.48 -25.27 -21.41
CA ASP A 216 17.91 -24.95 -22.71
C ASP A 216 16.48 -24.41 -22.61
N LEU A 217 16.04 -23.67 -23.63
CA LEU A 217 14.71 -23.08 -23.69
C LEU A 217 13.60 -24.14 -23.50
N GLU A 218 13.77 -25.32 -24.10
CA GLU A 218 12.83 -26.44 -23.99
C GLU A 218 12.69 -26.96 -22.56
N GLU A 219 13.78 -27.04 -21.80
CA GLU A 219 13.75 -27.41 -20.38
C GLU A 219 13.08 -26.36 -19.51
N ARG A 220 13.12 -25.08 -19.93
CA ARG A 220 12.51 -23.96 -19.20
C ARG A 220 11.01 -23.84 -19.44
N LEU A 221 10.53 -24.19 -20.63
CA LEU A 221 9.14 -24.03 -21.02
C LEU A 221 8.21 -25.13 -20.49
N GLY A 222 8.72 -26.23 -20.00
CA GLY A 222 7.88 -27.33 -19.55
C GLY A 222 7.07 -28.00 -20.68
N SER A 223 6.43 -29.14 -20.37
CA SER A 223 5.66 -29.93 -21.34
C SER A 223 4.35 -29.32 -21.77
N HIS A 224 3.82 -28.38 -21.00
CA HIS A 224 2.59 -27.62 -21.24
C HIS A 224 2.72 -26.23 -20.64
N GLY A 225 1.94 -25.27 -21.14
CA GLY A 225 1.96 -23.92 -20.60
C GLY A 225 1.26 -22.88 -21.48
N THR A 226 1.35 -21.64 -21.03
CA THR A 226 0.84 -20.49 -21.77
C THR A 226 1.81 -19.31 -21.65
N ILE A 227 1.98 -18.55 -22.72
CA ILE A 227 2.63 -17.25 -22.74
C ILE A 227 1.61 -16.20 -23.20
N VAL A 228 1.45 -15.18 -22.40
CA VAL A 228 0.71 -13.95 -22.75
C VAL A 228 1.76 -12.91 -23.04
N TYR A 229 1.91 -12.50 -24.31
CA TYR A 229 2.89 -11.53 -24.76
C TYR A 229 2.22 -10.23 -25.21
N MET A 230 2.74 -9.14 -24.75
CA MET A 230 2.27 -7.76 -24.97
C MET A 230 3.44 -6.93 -25.50
N PRO A 231 3.64 -6.91 -26.83
CA PRO A 231 4.68 -6.10 -27.44
C PRO A 231 4.34 -4.60 -27.35
N GLU A 232 5.37 -3.78 -27.39
CA GLU A 232 5.26 -2.32 -27.54
C GLU A 232 4.21 -1.66 -26.62
N CYS A 233 4.34 -1.93 -25.33
CA CYS A 233 3.42 -1.37 -24.34
C CYS A 233 3.43 0.17 -24.38
N ASP A 234 2.30 0.78 -24.74
CA ASP A 234 2.14 2.23 -24.95
C ASP A 234 1.48 2.95 -23.75
N ARG A 235 0.87 2.19 -22.81
CA ARG A 235 0.09 2.74 -21.68
C ARG A 235 0.56 2.17 -20.35
N LEU A 236 1.80 2.44 -20.00
CA LEU A 236 2.38 1.97 -18.75
C LEU A 236 2.35 3.05 -17.67
N THR A 237 2.10 2.64 -16.43
CA THR A 237 2.13 3.54 -15.27
C THR A 237 3.51 4.14 -15.03
N TYR A 238 4.58 3.42 -15.39
CA TYR A 238 5.96 3.85 -15.22
C TYR A 238 6.72 3.78 -16.54
N ALA A 239 7.46 4.84 -16.85
CA ALA A 239 8.23 4.95 -18.09
C ALA A 239 9.50 4.09 -18.11
N LYS A 240 9.94 3.56 -16.97
CA LYS A 240 11.14 2.71 -16.85
C LYS A 240 10.75 1.31 -16.41
N ALA A 241 11.29 0.31 -17.10
CA ALA A 241 11.05 -1.08 -16.76
C ALA A 241 11.54 -1.45 -15.35
N SER A 242 12.71 -0.92 -14.91
CA SER A 242 13.21 -1.16 -13.56
C SER A 242 12.23 -0.75 -12.47
N THR A 243 11.67 0.46 -12.58
CA THR A 243 10.66 0.96 -11.63
C THR A 243 9.41 0.07 -11.64
N LEU A 244 8.96 -0.35 -12.84
CA LEU A 244 7.80 -1.23 -12.98
C LEU A 244 8.06 -2.61 -12.35
N VAL A 245 9.26 -3.17 -12.54
CA VAL A 245 9.70 -4.43 -11.92
C VAL A 245 9.64 -4.34 -10.40
N ASP A 246 10.20 -3.29 -9.80
CA ASP A 246 10.18 -3.11 -8.34
C ASP A 246 8.76 -3.03 -7.78
N HIS A 247 7.89 -2.27 -8.45
CA HIS A 247 6.47 -2.20 -8.08
C HIS A 247 5.75 -3.54 -8.26
N ALA A 248 6.03 -4.26 -9.36
CA ALA A 248 5.44 -5.58 -9.60
C ALA A 248 5.87 -6.59 -8.54
N VAL A 249 7.17 -6.66 -8.21
CA VAL A 249 7.68 -7.54 -7.14
C VAL A 249 7.02 -7.21 -5.80
N LYS A 250 6.95 -5.92 -5.43
CA LYS A 250 6.36 -5.50 -4.15
C LYS A 250 4.87 -5.86 -4.05
N GLU A 251 4.10 -5.60 -5.11
CA GLU A 251 2.66 -5.88 -5.12
C GLU A 251 2.38 -7.37 -5.16
N MET A 252 3.03 -8.12 -6.06
CA MET A 252 2.84 -9.57 -6.22
C MET A 252 3.28 -10.35 -4.97
N ALA A 253 4.34 -9.92 -4.28
CA ALA A 253 4.78 -10.48 -3.01
C ALA A 253 3.68 -10.51 -1.96
N ARG A 254 2.85 -9.47 -1.93
CA ARG A 254 1.74 -9.31 -1.00
C ARG A 254 0.47 -9.99 -1.51
N VAL A 255 0.08 -9.72 -2.74
CA VAL A 255 -1.16 -10.23 -3.35
C VAL A 255 -1.19 -11.75 -3.38
N TYR A 256 -0.06 -12.37 -3.75
CA TYR A 256 0.06 -13.82 -3.94
C TYR A 256 0.77 -14.54 -2.79
N ARG A 257 0.90 -13.89 -1.62
CA ARG A 257 1.61 -14.49 -0.47
C ARG A 257 1.15 -15.88 -0.11
N ARG A 258 -0.17 -16.17 -0.23
CA ARG A 258 -0.74 -17.49 0.04
C ARG A 258 -0.30 -18.53 -0.98
N ALA A 259 -0.38 -18.21 -2.27
CA ALA A 259 0.06 -19.07 -3.34
C ALA A 259 1.57 -19.33 -3.28
N ILE A 260 2.38 -18.28 -3.07
CA ILE A 260 3.83 -18.41 -2.88
C ILE A 260 4.14 -19.26 -1.63
N GLY A 261 3.41 -19.01 -0.54
CA GLY A 261 3.54 -19.77 0.70
C GLY A 261 3.15 -21.26 0.57
N SER A 262 2.25 -21.59 -0.36
CA SER A 262 1.87 -22.98 -0.68
C SER A 262 2.82 -23.67 -1.69
N GLY A 263 3.85 -22.98 -2.18
CA GLY A 263 4.90 -23.56 -3.01
C GLY A 263 4.93 -23.07 -4.47
N VAL A 264 4.01 -22.22 -4.91
CA VAL A 264 4.07 -21.62 -6.25
C VAL A 264 5.32 -20.75 -6.37
N LYS A 265 6.07 -20.95 -7.44
CA LYS A 265 7.26 -20.17 -7.78
C LYS A 265 6.84 -19.01 -8.69
N LEU A 266 6.97 -17.79 -8.21
CA LEU A 266 6.69 -16.57 -8.95
C LEU A 266 7.98 -15.78 -9.16
N PHE A 267 8.23 -15.36 -10.41
CA PHE A 267 9.40 -14.57 -10.77
C PHE A 267 8.99 -13.31 -11.54
N VAL A 268 9.73 -12.23 -11.35
CA VAL A 268 9.65 -11.02 -12.17
C VAL A 268 11.05 -10.70 -12.68
N ASN A 269 11.26 -10.74 -13.99
CA ASN A 269 12.58 -10.63 -14.63
C ASN A 269 13.64 -11.53 -13.98
N ASN A 270 13.32 -12.81 -13.79
CA ASN A 270 14.13 -13.82 -13.11
C ASN A 270 14.38 -13.59 -11.61
N ARG A 271 13.94 -12.49 -11.03
CA ARG A 271 13.96 -12.25 -9.59
C ARG A 271 12.82 -13.04 -8.95
N ARG A 272 13.15 -13.94 -8.03
CA ARG A 272 12.15 -14.70 -7.27
C ARG A 272 11.37 -13.75 -6.36
N VAL A 273 10.05 -13.84 -6.43
CA VAL A 273 9.16 -13.09 -5.54
C VAL A 273 8.98 -13.86 -4.24
N GLU A 274 9.39 -13.26 -3.14
CA GLU A 274 9.18 -13.81 -1.79
C GLU A 274 7.88 -13.30 -1.21
N ALA A 275 7.16 -14.17 -0.47
CA ALA A 275 5.90 -13.80 0.16
C ALA A 275 6.11 -12.66 1.17
N PHE A 276 5.35 -11.58 1.03
CA PHE A 276 5.24 -10.54 2.04
C PHE A 276 3.88 -10.64 2.73
N ASP A 277 3.90 -11.04 3.99
CA ASP A 277 2.68 -11.15 4.79
C ASP A 277 2.51 -9.89 5.67
N PRO A 278 1.56 -8.99 5.36
CA PRO A 278 1.32 -7.81 6.17
C PRO A 278 0.79 -8.14 7.57
N THR A 279 0.30 -9.35 7.82
CA THR A 279 -0.11 -9.79 9.16
C THR A 279 1.03 -10.34 10.00
N TYR A 280 2.19 -10.64 9.39
CA TYR A 280 3.38 -11.24 10.01
C TYR A 280 3.11 -12.58 10.70
N SER A 281 2.09 -13.31 10.25
CA SER A 281 1.68 -14.61 10.81
C SER A 281 2.27 -15.81 10.06
N MET A 282 2.70 -15.62 8.80
CA MET A 282 3.22 -16.71 7.94
C MET A 282 4.67 -17.04 8.25
N HIS A 283 4.97 -18.32 8.54
CA HIS A 283 6.32 -18.79 8.88
C HIS A 283 7.30 -18.80 7.70
N ASN A 284 6.82 -18.83 6.48
CA ASN A 284 7.62 -18.85 5.26
C ASN A 284 7.62 -17.54 4.48
N ALA A 285 7.14 -16.46 5.07
CA ALA A 285 7.22 -15.12 4.52
C ALA A 285 8.60 -14.47 4.79
N ARG A 286 8.92 -13.40 4.04
CA ARG A 286 10.20 -12.69 4.11
C ARG A 286 10.61 -12.31 5.55
N HIS A 287 9.68 -11.76 6.34
CA HIS A 287 9.97 -11.31 7.71
C HIS A 287 10.48 -12.42 8.63
N ALA A 288 10.03 -13.67 8.41
CA ALA A 288 10.45 -14.81 9.22
C ALA A 288 11.93 -15.19 9.06
N ARG A 289 12.62 -14.63 8.03
CA ARG A 289 14.04 -14.88 7.73
C ARG A 289 14.95 -13.75 8.18
N LEU A 290 14.40 -12.62 8.66
CA LEU A 290 15.19 -11.50 9.14
C LEU A 290 15.92 -11.89 10.44
N GLU A 291 17.25 -11.86 10.40
CA GLU A 291 18.10 -12.27 11.52
C GLU A 291 17.99 -11.31 12.72
N GLU A 292 17.71 -10.04 12.46
CA GLU A 292 17.56 -9.00 13.48
C GLU A 292 16.32 -9.20 14.36
N LEU A 293 15.39 -10.07 13.97
CA LEU A 293 14.15 -10.31 14.71
C LEU A 293 14.31 -11.48 15.68
N THR A 294 14.29 -11.21 16.98
CA THR A 294 14.15 -12.23 18.03
C THR A 294 12.73 -12.80 18.06
N VAL A 295 11.72 -11.93 18.00
CA VAL A 295 10.32 -12.31 17.80
C VAL A 295 9.93 -12.00 16.36
N ARG A 296 9.66 -13.05 15.59
CA ARG A 296 9.47 -12.97 14.13
C ARG A 296 8.01 -12.92 13.69
N HIS A 297 7.08 -13.28 14.56
CA HIS A 297 5.67 -13.44 14.21
C HIS A 297 4.77 -12.61 15.12
N SER A 298 3.67 -12.17 14.53
CA SER A 298 2.58 -11.55 15.27
C SER A 298 1.81 -12.56 16.12
N GLY A 299 1.23 -12.09 17.23
CA GLY A 299 0.30 -12.86 18.04
C GLY A 299 -1.12 -12.80 17.48
N LEU A 300 -1.77 -13.95 17.27
CA LEU A 300 -3.18 -14.00 16.96
C LEU A 300 -4.00 -13.68 18.23
N ILE A 301 -4.75 -12.59 18.22
CA ILE A 301 -5.61 -12.18 19.34
C ILE A 301 -6.97 -12.88 19.24
N VAL A 302 -7.59 -12.84 18.07
CA VAL A 302 -8.90 -13.45 17.85
C VAL A 302 -9.07 -13.95 16.42
N SER A 303 -9.80 -15.05 16.27
CA SER A 303 -10.27 -15.55 14.98
C SER A 303 -11.77 -15.85 15.11
N LYS A 304 -12.59 -15.14 14.33
CA LYS A 304 -14.06 -15.29 14.34
C LYS A 304 -14.57 -15.64 12.95
N THR A 305 -15.57 -16.48 12.89
CA THR A 305 -16.32 -16.75 11.65
C THR A 305 -17.70 -16.10 11.75
N VAL A 306 -18.03 -15.26 10.79
CA VAL A 306 -19.29 -14.53 10.72
C VAL A 306 -20.04 -14.95 9.46
N GLN A 307 -21.34 -15.27 9.59
CA GLN A 307 -22.18 -15.62 8.46
C GLN A 307 -22.75 -14.36 7.82
N ILE A 308 -22.42 -14.11 6.56
CA ILE A 308 -22.97 -12.99 5.79
C ILE A 308 -24.11 -13.47 4.93
N ARG A 309 -25.29 -12.86 5.11
CA ARG A 309 -26.47 -13.09 4.28
C ARG A 309 -26.37 -12.21 3.03
N ILE A 310 -26.59 -12.81 1.87
CA ILE A 310 -26.69 -12.06 0.62
C ILE A 310 -28.13 -11.53 0.54
N ALA A 311 -28.31 -10.20 0.67
CA ALA A 311 -29.57 -9.56 1.05
C ALA A 311 -30.73 -9.70 0.05
N GLU A 312 -30.54 -10.05 -1.21
CA GLU A 312 -31.59 -9.88 -2.21
C GLU A 312 -32.08 -11.15 -2.92
N ASN A 313 -31.40 -12.26 -2.88
CA ASN A 313 -31.88 -13.48 -3.57
C ASN A 313 -31.35 -14.75 -2.92
N LYS A 314 -32.24 -15.53 -2.29
CA LYS A 314 -32.21 -17.00 -2.07
C LYS A 314 -30.85 -17.75 -2.01
N VAL A 315 -29.73 -17.06 -1.78
CA VAL A 315 -28.41 -17.66 -1.62
C VAL A 315 -28.19 -17.88 -0.12
N GLU A 316 -27.80 -19.09 0.24
CA GLU A 316 -27.46 -19.42 1.62
C GLU A 316 -26.38 -18.49 2.18
N PRO A 317 -26.42 -18.19 3.49
CA PRO A 317 -25.38 -17.40 4.13
C PRO A 317 -24.00 -18.03 3.88
N ALA A 318 -23.01 -17.20 3.60
CA ALA A 318 -21.63 -17.68 3.41
C ALA A 318 -20.74 -17.14 4.53
N PRO A 319 -19.78 -17.95 5.04
CA PRO A 319 -18.89 -17.56 6.10
C PRO A 319 -17.80 -16.62 5.62
N ILE A 320 -17.49 -15.61 6.43
CA ILE A 320 -16.25 -14.85 6.37
C ILE A 320 -15.43 -15.16 7.61
N THR A 321 -14.10 -15.17 7.47
CA THR A 321 -13.20 -15.36 8.60
C THR A 321 -12.50 -14.04 8.91
N LEU A 322 -12.63 -13.60 10.15
CA LEU A 322 -12.02 -12.37 10.67
C LEU A 322 -10.90 -12.72 11.62
N LYS A 323 -9.71 -12.18 11.40
CA LYS A 323 -8.55 -12.39 12.28
C LYS A 323 -7.95 -11.07 12.68
N LEU A 324 -7.65 -10.92 13.96
CA LEU A 324 -6.94 -9.77 14.53
C LEU A 324 -5.60 -10.26 15.08
N PHE A 325 -4.52 -9.62 14.64
CA PHE A 325 -3.15 -9.92 15.05
C PHE A 325 -2.55 -8.71 15.76
N ARG A 326 -1.81 -8.96 16.84
CA ARG A 326 -0.98 -7.96 17.52
C ARG A 326 0.47 -8.15 17.11
N LEU A 327 1.12 -7.08 16.67
CA LEU A 327 2.55 -7.10 16.40
C LEU A 327 3.33 -7.04 17.71
N PRO A 328 4.53 -7.65 17.79
CA PRO A 328 5.33 -7.69 19.00
C PRO A 328 5.97 -6.32 19.26
N ILE A 329 5.16 -5.37 19.74
CA ILE A 329 5.55 -3.97 19.95
C ILE A 329 6.67 -3.86 20.99
N GLU A 330 6.70 -4.75 21.97
CA GLU A 330 7.69 -4.77 23.05
C GLU A 330 9.11 -4.94 22.48
N GLU A 331 9.27 -5.90 21.57
CA GLU A 331 10.56 -6.22 20.97
C GLU A 331 10.86 -5.31 19.77
N TRP A 332 9.87 -5.11 18.90
CA TRP A 332 10.10 -4.36 17.66
C TRP A 332 10.30 -2.86 17.90
N SER A 333 9.71 -2.28 18.94
CA SER A 333 9.94 -0.86 19.27
C SER A 333 11.40 -0.54 19.65
N THR A 334 12.21 -1.55 19.93
CA THR A 334 13.64 -1.40 20.23
C THR A 334 14.53 -1.42 18.98
N LEU A 335 13.98 -1.85 17.84
CA LEU A 335 14.70 -1.95 16.58
C LEU A 335 14.96 -0.58 15.96
N SER A 336 15.95 -0.54 15.05
CA SER A 336 16.25 0.68 14.31
C SER A 336 15.05 1.10 13.45
N ARG A 337 14.90 2.41 13.25
CA ARG A 337 13.85 2.97 12.40
C ARG A 337 13.96 2.49 10.95
N LYS A 338 15.19 2.28 10.47
CA LYS A 338 15.49 1.73 9.15
C LYS A 338 14.91 0.31 9.03
N THR A 339 15.17 -0.55 10.00
CA THR A 339 14.64 -1.93 10.04
C THR A 339 13.11 -1.94 10.05
N LEU A 340 12.48 -1.13 10.90
CA LEU A 340 11.01 -1.05 10.98
C LEU A 340 10.36 -0.56 9.69
N ARG A 341 10.95 0.42 8.98
CA ARG A 341 10.39 1.00 7.75
C ARG A 341 10.71 0.19 6.49
N ASN A 342 11.98 -0.21 6.32
CA ASN A 342 12.46 -0.75 5.05
C ASN A 342 12.39 -2.28 5.04
N ASP A 343 12.77 -2.93 6.13
CA ASP A 343 12.92 -4.37 6.16
C ASP A 343 11.63 -5.06 6.60
N ILE A 344 11.04 -4.62 7.73
CA ILE A 344 9.79 -5.16 8.26
C ILE A 344 8.57 -4.48 7.64
N LYS A 345 8.64 -3.15 7.38
CA LYS A 345 7.56 -2.33 6.79
C LYS A 345 6.32 -2.21 7.68
N VAL A 346 6.52 -2.06 8.98
CA VAL A 346 5.44 -1.90 9.97
C VAL A 346 4.53 -0.72 9.62
N PHE A 347 5.10 0.36 9.06
CA PHE A 347 4.42 1.63 8.80
C PHE A 347 3.84 1.77 7.38
N ASP A 348 3.84 0.72 6.57
CA ASP A 348 3.35 0.75 5.17
C ASP A 348 1.82 0.94 5.04
N GLY A 349 1.09 1.13 6.16
CA GLY A 349 -0.35 1.41 6.16
C GLY A 349 -1.24 0.20 5.87
N ASN A 350 -0.69 -1.01 5.78
CA ASN A 350 -1.42 -2.25 5.50
C ASN A 350 -2.15 -2.79 6.76
N THR A 351 -2.97 -1.96 7.41
CA THR A 351 -3.64 -2.32 8.66
C THR A 351 -4.70 -3.39 8.46
N VAL A 352 -5.46 -3.30 7.37
CA VAL A 352 -6.49 -4.28 7.00
C VAL A 352 -6.10 -4.93 5.69
N SER A 353 -6.14 -6.25 5.64
CA SER A 353 -5.92 -7.08 4.45
C SER A 353 -7.17 -7.91 4.18
N ILE A 354 -7.74 -7.82 2.98
CA ILE A 354 -8.93 -8.58 2.58
C ILE A 354 -8.54 -9.55 1.47
N LEU A 355 -8.81 -10.84 1.72
CA LEU A 355 -8.53 -11.93 0.79
C LEU A 355 -9.83 -12.52 0.25
N ARG A 356 -9.88 -12.68 -1.06
CA ARG A 356 -10.92 -13.40 -1.79
C ARG A 356 -10.35 -14.72 -2.32
N ASN A 357 -10.82 -15.84 -1.81
CA ASN A 357 -10.30 -17.16 -2.19
C ASN A 357 -8.75 -17.18 -2.14
N ASP A 358 -8.15 -16.78 -1.00
CA ASP A 358 -6.69 -16.71 -0.76
C ASP A 358 -5.90 -15.66 -1.58
N ARG A 359 -6.55 -14.92 -2.48
CA ARG A 359 -5.95 -13.81 -3.21
C ARG A 359 -6.32 -12.48 -2.54
N GLU A 360 -5.34 -11.66 -2.24
CA GLU A 360 -5.60 -10.35 -1.66
C GLU A 360 -6.21 -9.39 -2.68
N VAL A 361 -7.35 -8.80 -2.34
CA VAL A 361 -8.08 -7.82 -3.16
C VAL A 361 -8.01 -6.41 -2.59
N PHE A 362 -7.59 -6.26 -1.33
CA PHE A 362 -7.42 -4.98 -0.68
C PHE A 362 -6.37 -5.06 0.42
N ALA A 363 -5.52 -4.05 0.52
CA ALA A 363 -4.69 -3.79 1.69
C ALA A 363 -4.62 -2.28 1.95
N GLY A 364 -4.86 -1.90 3.20
CA GLY A 364 -4.85 -0.49 3.58
C GLY A 364 -5.68 -0.21 4.82
N PRO A 365 -5.78 1.06 5.22
CA PRO A 365 -6.65 1.46 6.32
C PRO A 365 -8.12 1.46 5.89
N MET A 366 -9.01 1.07 6.79
CA MET A 366 -10.46 1.22 6.65
C MET A 366 -10.97 2.20 7.70
N PRO A 367 -11.28 3.48 7.34
CA PRO A 367 -11.61 4.53 8.31
C PRO A 367 -12.82 4.21 9.20
N TRP A 368 -13.76 3.41 8.71
CA TRP A 368 -14.93 2.98 9.47
C TRP A 368 -14.61 1.88 10.51
N LEU A 369 -13.46 1.19 10.38
CA LEU A 369 -13.02 0.11 11.28
C LEU A 369 -11.78 0.50 12.08
N THR A 370 -10.82 1.22 11.46
CA THR A 370 -9.53 1.56 12.05
C THR A 370 -9.28 3.05 11.93
N THR A 371 -8.90 3.71 13.04
CA THR A 371 -8.47 5.11 13.00
C THR A 371 -7.02 5.21 12.54
N ARG A 372 -6.69 6.24 11.72
CA ARG A 372 -5.28 6.56 11.42
C ARG A 372 -4.63 7.17 12.65
N HIS A 373 -3.95 6.34 13.43
CA HIS A 373 -3.23 6.72 14.63
C HIS A 373 -1.98 5.85 14.77
N SER A 374 -0.97 6.31 15.53
CA SER A 374 0.26 5.54 15.82
C SER A 374 -0.01 4.13 16.37
N VAL A 375 -1.11 3.97 17.06
CA VAL A 375 -1.58 2.69 17.62
C VAL A 375 -1.88 1.67 16.53
N SER A 376 -2.50 2.08 15.43
CA SER A 376 -2.92 1.17 14.36
C SER A 376 -1.76 0.55 13.57
N HIS A 377 -0.54 1.03 13.76
CA HIS A 377 0.64 0.38 13.20
C HIS A 377 0.97 -0.96 13.86
N TRP A 378 0.50 -1.18 15.09
CA TRP A 378 0.90 -2.31 15.92
C TRP A 378 -0.11 -3.47 15.96
N TYR A 379 -1.13 -3.42 15.12
CA TYR A 379 -2.04 -4.55 14.90
C TYR A 379 -2.41 -4.68 13.42
N ARG A 380 -2.89 -5.86 13.05
CA ARG A 380 -3.33 -6.17 11.70
C ARG A 380 -4.65 -6.90 11.73
N ILE A 381 -5.50 -6.60 10.76
CA ILE A 381 -6.79 -7.28 10.56
C ILE A 381 -6.74 -8.00 9.24
N GLN A 382 -7.11 -9.26 9.22
CA GLN A 382 -7.31 -10.03 8.00
C GLN A 382 -8.76 -10.47 7.91
N ILE A 383 -9.33 -10.31 6.72
CA ILE A 383 -10.70 -10.69 6.38
C ILE A 383 -10.63 -11.63 5.19
N ASP A 384 -11.00 -12.90 5.39
CA ASP A 384 -11.04 -13.91 4.34
C ASP A 384 -12.49 -14.16 3.95
N PHE A 385 -12.83 -14.09 2.65
CA PHE A 385 -14.16 -14.34 2.16
C PHE A 385 -14.18 -15.16 0.85
N PRO A 386 -15.23 -15.99 0.64
CA PRO A 386 -15.40 -16.75 -0.59
C PRO A 386 -16.01 -15.90 -1.71
N GLY A 387 -15.69 -16.22 -2.97
CA GLY A 387 -16.15 -15.47 -4.14
C GLY A 387 -17.66 -15.39 -4.35
N VAL A 388 -18.46 -16.19 -3.62
CA VAL A 388 -19.93 -16.05 -3.61
C VAL A 388 -20.39 -14.73 -2.99
N LEU A 389 -19.54 -14.07 -2.19
CA LEU A 389 -19.79 -12.77 -1.56
C LEU A 389 -19.24 -11.57 -2.35
N ASP A 390 -18.80 -11.74 -3.60
CA ASP A 390 -18.26 -10.65 -4.41
C ASP A 390 -19.14 -9.39 -4.45
N GLU A 391 -20.46 -9.59 -4.53
CA GLU A 391 -21.44 -8.50 -4.57
C GLU A 391 -21.59 -7.80 -3.21
N ALA A 392 -21.45 -8.55 -2.11
CA ALA A 392 -21.51 -8.02 -0.75
C ALA A 392 -20.25 -7.21 -0.41
N PHE A 393 -19.09 -7.65 -0.93
CA PHE A 393 -17.82 -6.96 -0.78
C PHE A 393 -17.58 -5.90 -1.86
N GLY A 394 -18.48 -5.80 -2.87
CA GLY A 394 -18.36 -4.83 -3.95
C GLY A 394 -17.06 -4.96 -4.72
N VAL A 395 -16.63 -6.21 -4.99
CA VAL A 395 -15.40 -6.48 -5.74
C VAL A 395 -15.59 -6.08 -7.18
N ALA A 396 -14.78 -5.13 -7.66
CA ALA A 396 -14.78 -4.72 -9.05
C ALA A 396 -14.31 -5.84 -9.99
N ALA A 397 -14.73 -5.80 -11.26
CA ALA A 397 -14.35 -6.81 -12.25
C ALA A 397 -12.83 -6.93 -12.43
N ASN A 398 -12.12 -5.82 -12.27
CA ASN A 398 -10.64 -5.75 -12.31
C ASN A 398 -9.97 -6.08 -10.97
N LYS A 399 -10.73 -6.51 -9.95
CA LYS A 399 -10.25 -6.86 -8.59
C LYS A 399 -9.41 -5.75 -7.92
N GLN A 400 -9.62 -4.49 -8.31
CA GLN A 400 -8.94 -3.33 -7.75
C GLN A 400 -9.80 -2.69 -6.66
N GLY A 401 -9.63 -3.19 -5.43
CA GLY A 401 -10.33 -2.68 -4.27
C GLY A 401 -11.68 -3.33 -3.99
N VAL A 402 -12.22 -2.96 -2.87
CA VAL A 402 -13.51 -3.43 -2.37
C VAL A 402 -14.35 -2.24 -1.93
N ARG A 403 -15.67 -2.36 -2.10
CA ARG A 403 -16.66 -1.42 -1.56
C ARG A 403 -17.71 -2.23 -0.82
N LEU A 404 -17.46 -2.45 0.47
CA LEU A 404 -18.34 -3.25 1.30
C LEU A 404 -19.73 -2.62 1.36
N LYS A 405 -20.76 -3.46 1.34
CA LYS A 405 -22.13 -3.02 1.65
C LYS A 405 -22.26 -2.79 3.16
N GLY A 406 -23.10 -1.83 3.58
CA GLY A 406 -23.23 -1.41 4.97
C GLY A 406 -23.46 -2.55 5.96
N TYR A 407 -24.30 -3.53 5.61
CA TYR A 407 -24.56 -4.68 6.48
C TYR A 407 -23.31 -5.58 6.69
N VAL A 408 -22.36 -5.60 5.75
CA VAL A 408 -21.08 -6.31 5.91
C VAL A 408 -20.18 -5.53 6.86
N GLU A 409 -20.12 -4.20 6.71
CA GLU A 409 -19.36 -3.33 7.62
C GLU A 409 -19.86 -3.43 9.06
N GLU A 410 -21.19 -3.42 9.26
CA GLU A 410 -21.81 -3.58 10.56
C GLU A 410 -21.46 -4.94 11.19
N ALA A 411 -21.60 -6.04 10.43
CA ALA A 411 -21.25 -7.37 10.92
C ALA A 411 -19.77 -7.51 11.32
N ILE A 412 -18.87 -6.85 10.61
CA ILE A 412 -17.43 -6.83 10.95
C ILE A 412 -17.19 -5.96 12.19
N LYS A 413 -17.84 -4.80 12.30
CA LYS A 413 -17.75 -3.92 13.49
C LYS A 413 -18.25 -4.63 14.74
N ASP A 414 -19.40 -5.27 14.66
CA ASP A 414 -19.99 -6.01 15.78
C ASP A 414 -19.09 -7.15 16.22
N ALA A 415 -18.42 -7.80 15.26
CA ALA A 415 -17.54 -8.92 15.55
C ALA A 415 -16.19 -8.50 16.15
N LEU A 416 -15.58 -7.39 15.70
CA LEU A 416 -14.20 -7.01 16.05
C LEU A 416 -14.09 -5.72 16.86
N GLY A 417 -15.14 -4.90 16.97
CA GLY A 417 -15.04 -3.57 17.56
C GLY A 417 -14.56 -3.57 19.02
N GLY A 418 -15.02 -4.53 19.82
CA GLY A 418 -14.59 -4.68 21.21
C GLY A 418 -13.10 -5.02 21.32
N GLU A 419 -12.64 -5.99 20.53
CA GLU A 419 -11.24 -6.43 20.51
C GLU A 419 -10.29 -5.34 19.99
N ILE A 420 -10.73 -4.59 18.97
CA ILE A 420 -9.95 -3.44 18.45
C ILE A 420 -9.83 -2.35 19.52
N THR A 421 -10.89 -2.09 20.28
CA THR A 421 -10.85 -1.13 21.39
C THR A 421 -9.86 -1.58 22.45
N THR A 422 -9.94 -2.85 22.88
CA THR A 422 -9.06 -3.43 23.88
C THR A 422 -7.58 -3.35 23.47
N ILE A 423 -7.25 -3.79 22.25
CA ILE A 423 -5.86 -3.74 21.74
C ILE A 423 -5.35 -2.31 21.59
N ASN A 424 -6.20 -1.36 21.21
CA ASN A 424 -5.83 0.05 21.14
C ASN A 424 -5.46 0.61 22.52
N GLU A 425 -6.20 0.23 23.57
CA GLU A 425 -5.90 0.65 24.94
C GLU A 425 -4.61 0.04 25.46
N GLU A 426 -4.37 -1.25 25.19
CA GLU A 426 -3.12 -1.93 25.55
C GLU A 426 -1.90 -1.27 24.91
N ILE A 427 -1.96 -1.03 23.60
CA ILE A 427 -0.87 -0.37 22.87
C ILE A 427 -0.64 1.06 23.37
N LYS A 428 -1.70 1.84 23.61
CA LYS A 428 -1.60 3.18 24.19
C LYS A 428 -0.94 3.15 25.56
N ARG A 429 -1.31 2.19 26.41
CA ARG A 429 -0.72 2.01 27.74
C ARG A 429 0.77 1.70 27.62
N PHE A 430 1.16 0.77 26.75
CA PHE A 430 2.55 0.45 26.50
C PHE A 430 3.35 1.67 25.99
N GLN A 431 2.80 2.43 25.01
CA GLN A 431 3.45 3.64 24.51
C GLN A 431 3.59 4.72 25.58
N ALA A 432 2.59 4.87 26.45
CA ALA A 432 2.64 5.80 27.57
C ALA A 432 3.73 5.39 28.59
N GLN A 433 3.83 4.10 28.93
CA GLN A 433 4.89 3.58 29.78
C GLN A 433 6.28 3.82 29.21
N GLN A 434 6.47 3.56 27.91
CA GLN A 434 7.74 3.84 27.21
C GLN A 434 8.09 5.35 27.24
N ALA A 435 7.10 6.21 27.04
CA ALA A 435 7.30 7.65 27.11
C ALA A 435 7.72 8.06 28.54
N SER A 436 7.02 7.56 29.56
CA SER A 436 7.31 7.85 30.98
C SER A 436 8.68 7.34 31.40
N ALA A 437 9.09 6.14 30.94
CA ALA A 437 10.42 5.58 31.23
C ALA A 437 11.58 6.42 30.64
N ARG A 438 11.30 7.21 29.60
CA ARG A 438 12.26 8.16 28.99
C ARG A 438 12.21 9.55 29.63
N GLU A 439 11.22 9.83 30.46
CA GLU A 439 11.03 11.09 31.14
C GLU A 439 11.97 11.20 32.34
N PRO A 440 12.66 12.33 32.59
CA PRO A 440 13.48 12.51 33.77
C PRO A 440 12.64 12.38 35.04
N ALA A 441 13.14 11.64 36.04
CA ALA A 441 12.45 11.40 37.29
C ALA A 441 12.28 12.68 38.16
N LYS A 442 12.95 13.79 37.78
CA LYS A 442 12.87 15.11 38.44
C LYS A 442 12.65 16.20 37.40
N PRO A 443 12.02 17.34 37.80
CA PRO A 443 11.99 18.53 36.93
C PRO A 443 13.39 18.83 36.43
N SER A 444 13.55 19.06 35.12
CA SER A 444 14.86 19.44 34.60
C SER A 444 15.27 20.80 35.20
N ALA A 445 16.58 21.01 35.38
CA ALA A 445 17.09 22.32 35.80
C ALA A 445 16.62 23.46 34.89
N SER A 446 16.27 23.12 33.64
CA SER A 446 15.73 24.02 32.63
C SER A 446 14.31 24.49 32.94
N GLU A 447 13.43 23.62 33.43
CA GLU A 447 12.05 23.99 33.83
C GLU A 447 12.09 24.99 34.99
N ALA A 448 12.91 24.73 36.00
CA ALA A 448 13.10 25.62 37.14
C ALA A 448 13.70 26.98 36.68
N LYS A 449 14.79 26.94 35.90
CA LYS A 449 15.46 28.16 35.42
C LYS A 449 14.56 28.99 34.50
N ALA A 450 13.77 28.37 33.63
CA ALA A 450 12.80 29.07 32.79
C ALA A 450 11.71 29.75 33.63
N GLY A 451 11.22 29.09 34.70
CA GLY A 451 10.25 29.63 35.63
C GLY A 451 10.80 30.83 36.42
N ASP A 452 12.00 30.73 36.96
CA ASP A 452 12.65 31.77 37.78
C ASP A 452 13.02 33.03 36.96
N THR A 453 13.31 32.85 35.68
CA THR A 453 13.74 33.94 34.78
C THR A 453 12.60 34.58 34.01
N ASP A 454 11.35 34.06 34.07
CA ASP A 454 10.19 34.63 33.36
C ASP A 454 9.67 35.93 34.00
N ARG A 455 10.27 37.03 33.60
CA ARG A 455 9.90 38.38 34.05
C ARG A 455 8.59 38.89 33.46
N PHE A 456 7.97 38.18 32.54
CA PHE A 456 6.80 38.63 31.78
C PHE A 456 5.47 38.11 32.34
N GLN A 457 5.47 37.30 33.35
CA GLN A 457 4.24 36.92 34.06
C GLN A 457 3.88 38.03 35.05
N ARG A 458 2.79 38.75 34.76
CA ARG A 458 2.12 39.53 35.81
C ARG A 458 1.56 38.53 36.82
N ASN A 459 1.71 38.84 38.12
CA ASN A 459 0.96 38.16 39.17
C ASN A 459 -0.52 38.19 38.78
N PRO A 460 -1.26 37.08 38.90
CA PRO A 460 -2.70 37.13 38.72
C PRO A 460 -3.26 38.25 39.62
N LEU A 461 -4.07 39.10 39.02
CA LEU A 461 -4.89 40.03 39.78
C LEU A 461 -5.63 39.20 40.82
N SER A 462 -5.77 39.73 42.05
CA SER A 462 -6.39 39.07 43.19
C SER A 462 -7.57 38.18 42.77
N SER A 463 -7.36 36.88 42.83
CA SER A 463 -8.40 35.88 42.58
C SER A 463 -9.33 35.82 43.79
N THR A 464 -10.61 35.56 43.53
CA THR A 464 -11.55 35.26 44.62
C THR A 464 -11.23 33.87 45.20
N PRO A 465 -11.59 33.58 46.48
CA PRO A 465 -11.39 32.22 47.05
C PRO A 465 -12.02 31.09 46.22
N GLU A 466 -13.12 31.40 45.52
CA GLU A 466 -13.80 30.45 44.62
C GLU A 466 -12.98 30.21 43.34
N GLU A 467 -12.36 31.24 42.77
CA GLU A 467 -11.46 31.10 41.61
C GLU A 467 -10.19 30.37 41.97
N GLU A 468 -9.66 30.53 43.20
CA GLU A 468 -8.52 29.80 43.71
C GLU A 468 -8.83 28.29 43.92
N ALA A 469 -10.01 27.99 44.49
CA ALA A 469 -10.46 26.61 44.66
C ALA A 469 -10.69 25.90 43.31
N GLN A 470 -11.31 26.61 42.37
CA GLN A 470 -11.51 26.09 41.01
C GLN A 470 -10.18 25.89 40.27
N LEU A 471 -9.21 26.78 40.48
CA LEU A 471 -7.86 26.64 39.91
C LEU A 471 -7.16 25.42 40.49
N GLU A 472 -7.27 25.17 41.81
CA GLU A 472 -6.67 24.02 42.45
C GLU A 472 -7.25 22.71 41.93
N GLU A 473 -8.56 22.61 41.77
CA GLU A 473 -9.22 21.44 41.17
C GLU A 473 -8.76 21.20 39.73
N ASN A 474 -8.67 22.23 38.93
CA ASN A 474 -8.19 22.19 37.56
C ASN A 474 -6.71 21.76 37.49
N LEU A 475 -5.86 22.20 38.42
CA LEU A 475 -4.47 21.78 38.51
C LEU A 475 -4.33 20.33 38.97
N ARG A 476 -5.21 19.85 39.87
CA ARG A 476 -5.26 18.43 40.23
C ARG A 476 -5.62 17.56 39.02
N GLY A 477 -6.63 17.95 38.23
CA GLY A 477 -6.99 17.31 36.97
C GLY A 477 -5.84 17.31 35.95
N LEU A 478 -5.13 18.44 35.82
CA LEU A 478 -3.97 18.56 34.95
C LEU A 478 -2.82 17.66 35.44
N ALA A 479 -2.56 17.62 36.74
CA ALA A 479 -1.52 16.79 37.35
C ALA A 479 -1.72 15.30 37.08
N LEU A 480 -2.97 14.82 37.16
CA LEU A 480 -3.29 13.43 36.82
C LEU A 480 -2.96 13.10 35.35
N THR A 481 -3.15 14.05 34.43
CA THR A 481 -2.80 13.86 33.01
C THR A 481 -1.30 13.93 32.73
N LEU A 482 -0.54 14.58 33.61
CA LEU A 482 0.91 14.79 33.51
C LEU A 482 1.69 13.98 34.55
N LYS A 483 1.03 13.03 35.20
CA LYS A 483 1.64 12.17 36.23
C LYS A 483 2.73 11.30 35.62
N ARG A 484 3.87 11.26 36.32
CA ARG A 484 5.05 10.47 35.94
C ARG A 484 4.99 9.07 36.58
N GLU A 485 5.70 8.13 36.00
CA GLU A 485 5.79 6.76 36.56
C GLU A 485 6.46 6.80 37.93
N GLY A 486 5.84 6.15 38.91
CA GLY A 486 6.32 6.14 40.30
C GLY A 486 5.96 7.37 41.13
N GLU A 487 5.32 8.38 40.57
CA GLU A 487 4.83 9.55 41.26
C GLU A 487 3.49 9.26 41.97
N THR A 488 3.27 9.77 43.16
CA THR A 488 1.94 9.77 43.78
C THR A 488 1.08 10.90 43.17
N ASP A 489 -0.23 10.84 43.37
CA ASP A 489 -1.13 11.91 42.87
C ASP A 489 -0.80 13.27 43.53
N GLU A 490 -0.37 13.24 44.79
CA GLU A 490 0.01 14.46 45.50
C GLU A 490 1.36 15.00 45.05
N ASP A 491 2.36 14.13 44.78
CA ASP A 491 3.65 14.55 44.23
C ASP A 491 3.50 15.17 42.86
N ALA A 492 2.64 14.57 41.99
CA ALA A 492 2.32 15.11 40.69
C ALA A 492 1.62 16.48 40.79
N PHE A 493 0.68 16.61 41.73
CA PHE A 493 -0.01 17.87 41.98
C PHE A 493 0.95 18.95 42.47
N GLU A 494 1.77 18.69 43.47
CA GLU A 494 2.75 19.66 44.00
C GLU A 494 3.77 20.08 42.93
N ARG A 495 4.25 19.12 42.11
CA ARG A 495 5.12 19.43 40.97
C ARG A 495 4.46 20.35 39.96
N VAL A 496 3.23 20.08 39.53
CA VAL A 496 2.48 20.87 38.55
C VAL A 496 2.09 22.23 39.14
N LYS A 497 1.74 22.27 40.43
CA LYS A 497 1.40 23.49 41.14
C LYS A 497 2.58 24.47 41.21
N ASN A 498 3.78 23.94 41.45
CA ASN A 498 5.00 24.74 41.61
C ASN A 498 5.78 24.98 40.31
N SER A 499 5.44 24.28 39.22
CA SER A 499 6.10 24.46 37.91
C SER A 499 5.33 25.42 37.01
N ARG A 500 6.01 26.45 36.49
CA ARG A 500 5.45 27.35 35.45
C ARG A 500 5.65 26.79 34.04
N TYR A 501 6.71 26.06 33.86
CA TYR A 501 7.09 25.36 32.60
C TYR A 501 7.19 23.88 32.86
N ILE A 502 6.61 23.11 31.97
CA ILE A 502 6.59 21.65 32.09
C ILE A 502 7.00 21.06 30.75
N ILE A 503 8.04 20.24 30.74
CA ILE A 503 8.42 19.42 29.59
C ILE A 503 7.84 18.03 29.80
N THR A 504 7.11 17.55 28.81
CA THR A 504 6.54 16.20 28.80
C THR A 504 6.83 15.52 27.47
N PHE A 505 6.65 14.22 27.41
CA PHE A 505 6.97 13.41 26.24
C PHE A 505 5.73 12.67 25.76
N LYS A 506 5.61 12.53 24.43
CA LYS A 506 4.57 11.74 23.77
C LYS A 506 5.20 10.94 22.65
N HIS A 507 4.79 9.70 22.51
CA HIS A 507 5.21 8.86 21.39
C HIS A 507 4.10 8.77 20.36
N ASP A 508 4.27 9.45 19.19
CA ASP A 508 3.25 9.48 18.14
C ASP A 508 3.90 9.72 16.77
N GLU A 509 3.83 8.73 15.88
CA GLU A 509 4.47 8.75 14.55
C GLU A 509 3.97 9.87 13.62
N PHE A 510 2.74 10.33 13.83
CA PHE A 510 2.09 11.33 12.97
C PHE A 510 2.08 12.73 13.56
N TRP A 511 2.61 12.87 14.75
CA TRP A 511 2.58 14.13 15.47
C TRP A 511 3.83 14.97 15.19
N PRO A 512 3.73 16.30 15.21
CA PRO A 512 4.90 17.17 15.11
C PRO A 512 5.98 16.81 16.14
N PHE A 513 7.21 17.26 15.94
CA PHE A 513 8.28 16.97 16.90
C PHE A 513 8.05 17.63 18.26
N TYR A 514 7.20 18.68 18.34
CA TYR A 514 6.77 19.28 19.58
C TYR A 514 5.34 19.83 19.47
N ASP A 515 4.70 20.03 20.64
CA ASP A 515 3.45 20.78 20.81
C ASP A 515 3.56 21.69 22.02
N VAL A 516 2.81 22.78 22.00
CA VAL A 516 2.77 23.77 23.07
C VAL A 516 1.33 23.99 23.50
N ARG A 517 1.06 23.82 24.79
CA ARG A 517 -0.24 24.13 25.40
C ARG A 517 -0.05 25.10 26.55
N HIS A 518 -0.95 26.05 26.65
CA HIS A 518 -1.05 26.92 27.81
C HIS A 518 -2.32 26.57 28.58
N ARG A 519 -2.16 26.05 29.79
CA ARG A 519 -3.29 25.70 30.66
C ARG A 519 -3.04 26.13 32.09
N PHE A 520 -4.03 26.80 32.68
CA PHE A 520 -4.02 27.21 34.08
C PHE A 520 -2.73 27.93 34.49
N GLY A 521 -2.24 28.84 33.64
CA GLY A 521 -1.01 29.58 33.88
C GLY A 521 0.29 28.79 33.68
N ARG A 522 0.25 27.56 33.15
CA ARG A 522 1.41 26.70 32.85
C ARG A 522 1.63 26.63 31.36
N VAL A 523 2.89 26.68 30.95
CA VAL A 523 3.34 26.41 29.58
C VAL A 523 3.83 24.98 29.54
N ILE A 524 3.11 24.13 28.80
CA ILE A 524 3.40 22.71 28.67
C ILE A 524 3.99 22.50 27.29
N LEU A 525 5.26 22.11 27.24
CA LEU A 525 5.97 21.69 26.03
C LEU A 525 5.98 20.17 25.96
N THR A 526 5.33 19.63 24.94
CA THR A 526 5.32 18.17 24.70
C THR A 526 6.27 17.86 23.56
N LEU A 527 7.27 17.02 23.79
CA LEU A 527 8.22 16.55 22.77
C LEU A 527 7.81 15.17 22.27
N ASN A 528 7.87 14.99 20.95
CA ASN A 528 7.50 13.73 20.33
C ASN A 528 8.70 12.77 20.25
N THR A 529 8.68 11.70 21.06
CA THR A 529 9.76 10.73 21.09
C THR A 529 9.82 9.83 19.85
N ALA A 530 8.78 9.82 19.02
CA ALA A 530 8.76 9.11 17.74
C ALA A 530 9.38 9.93 16.59
N HIS A 531 9.56 11.24 16.76
CA HIS A 531 10.15 12.08 15.71
C HIS A 531 11.69 11.97 15.69
N PRO A 532 12.37 11.96 14.52
CA PRO A 532 13.84 11.89 14.41
C PRO A 532 14.58 12.91 15.28
N PHE A 533 14.05 14.12 15.42
CA PHE A 533 14.57 15.13 16.34
C PHE A 533 14.91 14.56 17.73
N PHE A 534 14.04 13.70 18.26
CA PHE A 534 14.25 13.15 19.59
C PHE A 534 15.41 12.17 19.63
N ALA A 535 15.45 11.23 18.68
CA ALA A 535 16.47 10.17 18.62
C ALA A 535 17.84 10.71 18.18
N ASP A 536 17.86 11.65 17.22
CA ASP A 536 19.09 12.09 16.56
C ASP A 536 19.71 13.32 17.21
N LEU A 537 18.93 14.12 17.94
CA LEU A 537 19.43 15.35 18.59
C LEU A 537 19.13 15.37 20.10
N TYR A 538 17.87 15.29 20.52
CA TYR A 538 17.50 15.55 21.91
C TYR A 538 18.07 14.49 22.87
N GLU A 539 17.87 13.21 22.60
CA GLU A 539 18.35 12.13 23.45
C GLU A 539 19.89 12.02 23.49
N PRO A 540 20.65 12.15 22.39
CA PRO A 540 22.10 12.21 22.46
C PRO A 540 22.62 13.36 23.32
N VAL A 541 22.05 14.58 23.15
CA VAL A 541 22.44 15.75 23.97
C VAL A 541 22.11 15.50 25.46
N ARG A 542 20.97 14.86 25.76
CA ARG A 542 20.60 14.51 27.13
C ARG A 542 21.55 13.49 27.75
N ARG A 543 22.03 12.50 26.96
CA ARG A 543 23.00 11.50 27.43
C ARG A 543 24.38 12.08 27.67
N MET A 544 24.82 13.06 26.88
CA MET A 544 26.11 13.74 27.10
C MET A 544 26.18 14.40 28.47
N ASP A 545 25.06 14.90 28.97
CA ASP A 545 24.95 15.52 30.31
C ASP A 545 24.93 14.49 31.46
N ALA A 546 24.52 13.27 31.17
CA ALA A 546 24.44 12.19 32.17
C ALA A 546 25.77 11.45 32.37
N THR A 547 26.74 11.60 31.47
CA THR A 547 28.03 10.92 31.55
C THR A 547 28.96 11.69 32.51
N PRO A 548 29.41 11.12 33.64
CA PRO A 548 30.42 11.77 34.47
C PRO A 548 31.70 11.93 33.66
N ILE A 549 32.20 13.17 33.52
CA ILE A 549 33.53 13.39 32.97
C ILE A 549 34.52 12.78 33.97
N ALA A 550 35.24 11.74 33.56
CA ALA A 550 36.35 11.22 34.36
C ALA A 550 37.33 12.37 34.63
N PRO A 551 37.81 12.56 35.85
CA PRO A 551 38.78 13.61 36.13
C PRO A 551 40.05 13.30 35.34
N ASP A 552 40.43 14.25 34.46
CA ASP A 552 41.72 14.21 33.75
C ASP A 552 42.82 14.43 34.78
N GLU A 553 43.59 13.41 35.10
CA GLU A 553 44.62 13.43 36.13
C GLU A 553 45.85 14.28 35.76
N GLU A 554 45.92 14.87 34.55
CA GLU A 554 47.07 15.61 34.04
C GLU A 554 46.96 17.14 34.07
N LEU A 555 45.83 17.72 34.46
CA LEU A 555 45.69 19.19 34.55
C LEU A 555 45.35 19.63 35.95
N GLY A 556 46.38 20.04 36.68
CA GLY A 556 46.27 20.51 38.06
C GLY A 556 45.20 21.59 38.28
N ASN A 557 44.43 21.41 39.34
CA ASN A 557 43.61 22.35 40.12
C ASN A 557 43.33 23.75 39.54
N ALA A 558 42.67 23.89 38.42
CA ALA A 558 41.89 25.08 38.08
C ALA A 558 40.40 24.74 38.27
N PRO A 559 39.58 25.63 38.89
CA PRO A 559 38.15 25.39 38.98
C PRO A 559 37.63 25.33 37.55
N VAL A 560 37.17 24.16 37.11
CA VAL A 560 36.47 23.98 35.84
C VAL A 560 35.22 24.84 35.97
N GLU A 561 35.20 26.00 35.31
CA GLU A 561 33.98 26.76 35.03
C GLU A 561 32.98 25.75 34.46
N GLN A 562 31.86 25.60 35.15
CA GLN A 562 30.73 24.78 34.65
C GLN A 562 30.35 25.29 33.27
N LYS A 563 30.96 24.75 32.21
CA LYS A 563 30.47 24.91 30.86
C LYS A 563 29.01 24.48 30.86
N GLY A 564 28.12 25.41 30.51
CA GLY A 564 26.68 25.21 30.60
C GLY A 564 26.30 23.90 29.89
N LYS A 565 25.52 23.10 30.60
CA LYS A 565 25.09 21.78 30.11
C LYS A 565 24.37 21.93 28.76
N PRO A 566 24.76 21.22 27.69
CA PRO A 566 24.12 21.37 26.37
C PRO A 566 22.59 21.16 26.39
N ILE A 567 22.10 20.20 27.18
CA ILE A 567 20.66 19.95 27.32
C ILE A 567 19.93 21.14 27.94
N LEU A 568 20.53 21.82 28.92
CA LEU A 568 19.95 23.01 29.53
C LEU A 568 19.74 24.12 28.47
N ALA A 569 20.72 24.32 27.60
CA ALA A 569 20.63 25.32 26.52
C ALA A 569 19.54 24.94 25.49
N LEU A 570 19.45 23.66 25.12
CA LEU A 570 18.44 23.16 24.19
C LEU A 570 17.03 23.28 24.76
N ASP A 571 16.83 22.86 26.01
CA ASP A 571 15.55 22.98 26.71
C ASP A 571 15.12 24.44 26.84
N LEU A 572 16.02 25.34 27.24
CA LEU A 572 15.71 26.76 27.37
C LEU A 572 15.37 27.39 26.01
N LEU A 573 16.01 26.95 24.92
CA LEU A 573 15.65 27.37 23.56
C LEU A 573 14.22 26.94 23.22
N LEU A 574 13.88 25.69 23.46
CA LEU A 574 12.54 25.15 23.18
C LEU A 574 11.47 25.77 24.10
N LEU A 575 11.77 25.96 25.38
CA LEU A 575 10.86 26.61 26.33
C LEU A 575 10.63 28.09 26.01
N SER A 576 11.68 28.79 25.55
CA SER A 576 11.53 30.21 25.11
C SER A 576 10.64 30.31 23.87
N LEU A 577 10.78 29.38 22.93
CA LEU A 577 9.90 29.28 21.76
C LEU A 577 8.46 28.94 22.19
N ALA A 578 8.29 27.96 23.07
CA ALA A 578 6.98 27.59 23.63
C ALA A 578 6.30 28.79 24.32
N ARG A 579 7.06 29.58 25.05
CA ARG A 579 6.59 30.78 25.69
C ARG A 579 6.10 31.83 24.68
N ALA A 580 6.87 32.07 23.62
CA ALA A 580 6.49 33.02 22.58
C ALA A 580 5.22 32.55 21.84
N GLN A 581 5.13 31.28 21.50
CA GLN A 581 3.93 30.72 20.87
C GLN A 581 2.70 30.78 21.77
N SER A 582 2.84 30.47 23.07
CA SER A 582 1.73 30.51 23.99
C SER A 582 1.13 31.93 24.14
N ARG A 583 1.96 32.95 24.00
CA ARG A 583 1.50 34.36 24.01
C ARG A 583 0.74 34.71 22.74
N LEU A 584 1.22 34.29 21.59
CA LEU A 584 0.57 34.51 20.29
C LEU A 584 -0.75 33.75 20.19
N ALA A 585 -0.77 32.50 20.60
CA ALA A 585 -1.97 31.66 20.59
C ALA A 585 -3.13 32.27 21.39
N GLY A 586 -2.84 32.96 22.49
CA GLY A 586 -3.84 33.64 23.31
C GLY A 586 -4.42 34.94 22.72
N THR A 587 -3.97 35.39 21.54
CA THR A 587 -4.44 36.62 20.91
C THR A 587 -5.68 36.43 20.04
N SER A 588 -5.79 35.31 19.33
CA SER A 588 -6.96 34.99 18.51
C SER A 588 -6.93 33.50 18.08
N ASP A 589 -8.11 32.97 17.71
CA ASP A 589 -8.23 31.61 17.13
C ASP A 589 -7.47 31.47 15.81
N GLU A 590 -7.34 32.54 15.04
CA GLU A 590 -6.58 32.57 13.81
C GLU A 590 -5.07 32.42 14.07
N ALA A 591 -4.55 33.11 15.07
CA ALA A 591 -3.15 32.97 15.50
C ALA A 591 -2.87 31.54 15.96
N GLN A 592 -3.78 30.92 16.69
CA GLN A 592 -3.65 29.52 17.09
C GLN A 592 -3.55 28.58 15.86
N ARG A 593 -4.44 28.74 14.88
CA ARG A 593 -4.42 27.94 13.65
C ARG A 593 -3.13 28.12 12.86
N LEU A 594 -2.63 29.33 12.72
CA LEU A 594 -1.37 29.60 12.03
C LEU A 594 -0.19 28.96 12.75
N LEU A 595 -0.16 28.96 14.07
CA LEU A 595 0.87 28.29 14.85
C LEU A 595 0.80 26.76 14.69
N ASP A 596 -0.40 26.19 14.59
CA ASP A 596 -0.58 24.77 14.35
C ASP A 596 -0.09 24.34 12.95
N VAL A 597 -0.36 25.17 11.93
CA VAL A 597 0.17 24.96 10.57
C VAL A 597 1.69 25.06 10.59
N LEU A 598 2.26 26.12 11.17
CA LEU A 598 3.71 26.32 11.26
C LEU A 598 4.40 25.12 11.93
N ARG A 599 3.85 24.61 13.02
CA ARG A 599 4.41 23.44 13.72
C ARG A 599 4.44 22.19 12.85
N ARG A 600 3.37 21.93 12.09
CA ARG A 600 3.28 20.78 11.19
C ARG A 600 4.28 20.89 10.04
N GLU A 601 4.27 22.03 9.35
CA GLU A 601 5.17 22.27 8.21
C GLU A 601 6.65 22.21 8.63
N TRP A 602 6.98 22.84 9.75
CA TRP A 602 8.34 22.79 10.27
C TRP A 602 8.76 21.38 10.67
N SER A 603 7.89 20.64 11.36
CA SER A 603 8.17 19.27 11.76
C SER A 603 8.38 18.36 10.57
N GLU A 604 7.54 18.47 9.55
CA GLU A 604 7.64 17.63 8.37
C GLU A 604 8.88 17.95 7.53
N THR A 605 9.14 19.24 7.31
CA THR A 605 10.37 19.69 6.63
C THR A 605 11.62 19.19 7.35
N TYR A 606 11.66 19.32 8.67
CA TYR A 606 12.79 18.89 9.48
C TYR A 606 12.94 17.36 9.51
N ARG A 607 11.82 16.64 9.54
CA ARG A 607 11.81 15.18 9.41
C ARG A 607 12.44 14.74 8.09
N ILE A 608 12.02 15.34 6.97
CA ILE A 608 12.57 15.03 5.64
C ILE A 608 14.08 15.29 5.61
N GLN A 609 14.53 16.43 6.13
CA GLN A 609 15.96 16.79 6.14
C GLN A 609 16.82 15.85 7.00
N LEU A 610 16.28 15.29 8.09
CA LEU A 610 17.02 14.34 8.92
C LEU A 610 17.01 12.90 8.35
N THR A 611 16.10 12.59 7.44
CA THR A 611 15.95 11.23 6.90
C THR A 611 16.41 11.11 5.43
N ALA A 612 16.77 12.22 4.78
CA ALA A 612 17.35 12.27 3.44
C ALA A 612 18.85 11.95 3.47
#